data_d658f5e54cf8436552859f3098043f2a
#
_entry.id   d658f5e54cf8436552859f3098043f2a
#
_cell.length_a   1.000
_cell.length_b   1.000
_cell.length_c   1.000
_cell.angle_alpha   90.00
_cell.angle_beta   90.00
_cell.angle_gamma   90.00
#
_symmetry.space_group_name_H-M   'P 1'
#
loop_
_entity.id
_entity.type
_entity.pdbx_description
1 polymer ?
#
loop_
_entity_poly.entity_id
_entity_poly.type
_entity_poly.pdbx_seq_one_letter_code
_entity_poly.pdbx_strand_id
1 'polypeptide(L)'
;MKAVVKLGGSLFKRDPDVDALRSMGKVLSSFAGEGNQLVTVAGGGQNARVYIDVARKLGADESTSDLLGITVTRANAELFRLALGSIAVTKIPTMLSELIHYVSPGKVVVMGGLQPGQSTNAVAALAAEITRADLLVNATDVQGVYTADPKKDPKAKMLRSVSVDKLLSWAMAGDVYAGKYELLDPVALKIMQRARIPTRFVSMEDPSNITSALRGRDIGTLVSYS
;
A
#
# COMPACT_ATOMS: atom_id res chain seq x y z
N MET A 1 -0.08 -13.26 14.22
CA MET A 1 0.40 -11.95 13.79
C MET A 1 -0.72 -11.20 13.09
N LYS A 2 -0.77 -9.87 13.25
CA LYS A 2 -1.66 -8.98 12.50
C LYS A 2 -0.81 -8.15 11.55
N ALA A 3 -1.11 -8.15 10.27
CA ALA A 3 -0.33 -7.40 9.30
C ALA A 3 -1.24 -6.63 8.33
N VAL A 4 -0.73 -5.50 7.85
CA VAL A 4 -1.32 -4.77 6.74
C VAL A 4 -0.32 -4.76 5.59
N VAL A 5 -0.78 -5.06 4.38
CA VAL A 5 0.04 -5.03 3.17
C VAL A 5 -0.60 -4.05 2.18
N LYS A 6 0.07 -2.96 1.90
CA LYS A 6 -0.33 -2.07 0.81
C LYS A 6 0.27 -2.60 -0.50
N LEU A 7 -0.58 -2.89 -1.46
CA LEU A 7 -0.18 -3.33 -2.79
C LEU A 7 -0.06 -2.11 -3.72
N GLY A 8 1.13 -1.91 -4.27
CA GLY A 8 1.42 -0.81 -5.18
C GLY A 8 0.57 -0.86 -6.45
N GLY A 9 0.39 0.32 -7.07
CA GLY A 9 -0.41 0.44 -8.29
C GLY A 9 0.17 -0.32 -9.49
N SER A 10 1.44 -0.69 -9.47
CA SER A 10 2.07 -1.46 -10.55
C SER A 10 1.57 -2.91 -10.65
N LEU A 11 0.93 -3.46 -9.61
CA LEU A 11 0.18 -4.72 -9.70
C LEU A 11 -1.10 -4.56 -10.54
N PHE A 12 -1.68 -3.37 -10.55
CA PHE A 12 -2.91 -3.03 -11.24
C PHE A 12 -2.61 -2.20 -12.50
N LYS A 13 -1.98 -2.85 -13.49
CA LYS A 13 -1.68 -2.27 -14.79
C LYS A 13 -2.97 -1.90 -15.52
N ARG A 14 -2.85 -1.22 -16.68
CA ARG A 14 -4.00 -0.91 -17.53
C ARG A 14 -4.74 -2.18 -17.94
N ASP A 15 -3.99 -3.22 -18.28
CA ASP A 15 -4.47 -4.57 -18.52
C ASP A 15 -3.93 -5.46 -17.37
N PRO A 16 -4.76 -5.77 -16.34
CA PRO A 16 -4.31 -6.53 -15.18
C PRO A 16 -3.85 -7.94 -15.57
N ASP A 17 -2.66 -8.29 -15.10
CA ASP A 17 -2.07 -9.61 -15.32
C ASP A 17 -2.65 -10.61 -14.30
N VAL A 18 -3.38 -11.60 -14.82
CA VAL A 18 -4.05 -12.63 -14.01
C VAL A 18 -3.03 -13.47 -13.23
N ASP A 19 -1.90 -13.80 -13.82
CA ASP A 19 -0.89 -14.65 -13.17
C ASP A 19 -0.14 -13.89 -12.08
N ALA A 20 0.13 -12.60 -12.29
CA ALA A 20 0.69 -11.73 -11.25
C ALA A 20 -0.28 -11.60 -10.05
N LEU A 21 -1.59 -11.39 -10.31
CA LEU A 21 -2.61 -11.32 -9.27
C LEU A 21 -2.72 -12.65 -8.51
N ARG A 22 -2.74 -13.78 -9.21
CA ARG A 22 -2.77 -15.12 -8.60
C ARG A 22 -1.53 -15.42 -7.77
N SER A 23 -0.34 -15.10 -8.29
CA SER A 23 0.93 -15.30 -7.59
C SER A 23 0.96 -14.51 -6.28
N MET A 24 0.58 -13.23 -6.34
CA MET A 24 0.46 -12.38 -5.16
C MET A 24 -0.60 -12.92 -4.19
N GLY A 25 -1.77 -13.30 -4.71
CA GLY A 25 -2.85 -13.89 -3.92
C GLY A 25 -2.40 -15.17 -3.20
N LYS A 26 -1.67 -16.06 -3.87
CA LYS A 26 -1.14 -17.31 -3.29
C LYS A 26 -0.22 -17.05 -2.10
N VAL A 27 0.70 -16.09 -2.23
CA VAL A 27 1.64 -15.70 -1.16
C VAL A 27 0.90 -15.20 0.06
N LEU A 28 -0.05 -14.30 -0.12
CA LEU A 28 -0.81 -13.71 0.99
C LEU A 28 -1.82 -14.68 1.60
N SER A 29 -2.43 -15.54 0.78
CA SER A 29 -3.30 -16.62 1.25
C SER A 29 -2.55 -17.64 2.11
N SER A 30 -1.32 -18.02 1.72
CA SER A 30 -0.49 -18.90 2.52
C SER A 30 -0.20 -18.32 3.89
N PHE A 31 0.21 -17.05 3.94
CA PHE A 31 0.49 -16.38 5.20
C PHE A 31 -0.76 -16.26 6.10
N ALA A 32 -1.91 -15.89 5.55
CA ALA A 32 -3.15 -15.82 6.31
C ALA A 32 -3.58 -17.21 6.81
N GLY A 33 -3.46 -18.25 5.96
CA GLY A 33 -3.81 -19.64 6.28
C GLY A 33 -3.05 -20.23 7.46
N GLU A 34 -1.89 -19.66 7.82
CA GLU A 34 -1.14 -19.99 9.03
C GLU A 34 -1.81 -19.41 10.32
N GLY A 35 -3.03 -18.90 10.25
CA GLY A 35 -3.77 -18.31 11.37
C GLY A 35 -3.48 -16.82 11.58
N ASN A 36 -2.79 -16.17 10.66
CA ASN A 36 -2.52 -14.74 10.73
C ASN A 36 -3.75 -13.92 10.31
N GLN A 37 -3.84 -12.68 10.83
CA GLN A 37 -4.82 -11.67 10.40
C GLN A 37 -4.18 -10.77 9.37
N LEU A 38 -4.78 -10.64 8.20
CA LEU A 38 -4.21 -9.88 7.12
C LEU A 38 -5.21 -8.89 6.52
N VAL A 39 -4.79 -7.64 6.39
CA VAL A 39 -5.48 -6.62 5.60
C VAL A 39 -4.62 -6.27 4.40
N THR A 40 -5.22 -6.19 3.23
CA THR A 40 -4.53 -5.70 2.03
C THR A 40 -5.22 -4.44 1.52
N VAL A 41 -4.43 -3.46 1.07
CA VAL A 41 -4.95 -2.21 0.50
C VAL A 41 -4.47 -2.10 -0.94
N ALA A 42 -5.41 -2.12 -1.88
CA ALA A 42 -5.13 -2.05 -3.32
C ALA A 42 -4.89 -0.61 -3.78
N GLY A 43 -3.79 -0.39 -4.52
CA GLY A 43 -3.52 0.88 -5.18
C GLY A 43 -4.38 1.09 -6.42
N GLY A 44 -4.44 2.33 -6.92
CA GLY A 44 -5.25 2.69 -8.09
C GLY A 44 -4.65 2.29 -9.44
N GLY A 45 -3.31 2.21 -9.52
CA GLY A 45 -2.62 1.85 -10.77
C GLY A 45 -2.76 2.91 -11.87
N GLN A 46 -2.50 2.47 -13.09
CA GLN A 46 -2.59 3.34 -14.27
C GLN A 46 -4.03 3.79 -14.56
N ASN A 47 -5.01 2.91 -14.34
CA ASN A 47 -6.40 3.22 -14.62
C ASN A 47 -6.91 4.37 -13.76
N ALA A 48 -6.60 4.40 -12.45
CA ALA A 48 -6.99 5.51 -11.60
C ALA A 48 -6.40 6.85 -12.08
N ARG A 49 -5.11 6.87 -12.49
CA ARG A 49 -4.48 8.08 -13.03
C ARG A 49 -5.17 8.57 -14.30
N VAL A 50 -5.49 7.66 -15.22
CA VAL A 50 -6.21 8.01 -16.46
C VAL A 50 -7.56 8.64 -16.14
N TYR A 51 -8.35 8.03 -15.24
CA TYR A 51 -9.67 8.56 -14.87
C TYR A 51 -9.57 9.92 -14.17
N ILE A 52 -8.63 10.09 -13.25
CA ILE A 52 -8.36 11.37 -12.56
C ILE A 52 -7.97 12.45 -13.58
N ASP A 53 -7.05 12.16 -14.49
CA ASP A 53 -6.58 13.12 -15.49
C ASP A 53 -7.70 13.53 -16.47
N VAL A 54 -8.56 12.60 -16.87
CA VAL A 54 -9.73 12.88 -17.70
C VAL A 54 -10.75 13.72 -16.94
N ALA A 55 -11.02 13.40 -15.67
CA ALA A 55 -11.94 14.18 -14.85
C ALA A 55 -11.50 15.64 -14.71
N ARG A 56 -10.22 15.87 -14.43
CA ARG A 56 -9.64 17.23 -14.39
C ARG A 56 -9.81 17.97 -15.70
N LYS A 57 -9.57 17.31 -16.86
CA LYS A 57 -9.78 17.91 -18.18
C LYS A 57 -11.24 18.23 -18.47
N LEU A 58 -12.17 17.51 -17.85
CA LEU A 58 -13.62 17.77 -17.91
C LEU A 58 -14.07 18.86 -16.91
N GLY A 59 -13.15 19.45 -16.13
CA GLY A 59 -13.43 20.52 -15.19
C GLY A 59 -13.84 20.07 -13.79
N ALA A 60 -13.65 18.79 -13.45
CA ALA A 60 -13.90 18.32 -12.10
C ALA A 60 -12.89 18.91 -11.11
N ASP A 61 -13.36 19.22 -9.90
CA ASP A 61 -12.50 19.56 -8.78
C ASP A 61 -11.67 18.33 -8.28
N GLU A 62 -10.68 18.59 -7.42
CA GLU A 62 -9.80 17.53 -6.90
C GLU A 62 -10.56 16.49 -6.09
N SER A 63 -11.55 16.88 -5.29
CA SER A 63 -12.34 15.94 -4.50
C SER A 63 -13.15 14.99 -5.38
N THR A 64 -13.76 15.50 -6.43
CA THR A 64 -14.48 14.69 -7.44
C THR A 64 -13.52 13.78 -8.19
N SER A 65 -12.34 14.28 -8.55
CA SER A 65 -11.29 13.48 -9.20
C SER A 65 -10.79 12.34 -8.29
N ASP A 66 -10.60 12.62 -7.00
CA ASP A 66 -10.24 11.61 -6.00
C ASP A 66 -11.32 10.54 -5.83
N LEU A 67 -12.61 10.90 -5.85
CA LEU A 67 -13.72 9.93 -5.76
C LEU A 67 -13.69 8.93 -6.93
N LEU A 68 -13.35 9.37 -8.13
CA LEU A 68 -13.14 8.48 -9.27
C LEU A 68 -11.92 7.57 -9.04
N GLY A 69 -10.81 8.12 -8.58
CA GLY A 69 -9.62 7.35 -8.21
C GLY A 69 -9.94 6.29 -7.15
N ILE A 70 -10.69 6.65 -6.11
CA ILE A 70 -11.16 5.74 -5.05
C ILE A 70 -12.00 4.61 -5.64
N THR A 71 -12.92 4.91 -6.55
CA THR A 71 -13.75 3.90 -7.23
C THR A 71 -12.88 2.88 -7.97
N VAL A 72 -11.86 3.34 -8.67
CA VAL A 72 -10.91 2.43 -9.35
C VAL A 72 -10.11 1.59 -8.35
N THR A 73 -9.67 2.16 -7.23
CA THR A 73 -8.96 1.36 -6.20
C THR A 73 -9.85 0.25 -5.63
N ARG A 74 -11.15 0.51 -5.47
CA ARG A 74 -12.14 -0.49 -5.00
C ARG A 74 -12.41 -1.56 -6.04
N ALA A 75 -12.44 -1.22 -7.33
CA ALA A 75 -12.49 -2.19 -8.42
C ALA A 75 -11.24 -3.09 -8.42
N ASN A 76 -10.05 -2.53 -8.23
CA ASN A 76 -8.81 -3.29 -8.08
C ASN A 76 -8.83 -4.19 -6.82
N ALA A 77 -9.40 -3.72 -5.73
CA ALA A 77 -9.60 -4.51 -4.51
C ALA A 77 -10.50 -5.72 -4.78
N GLU A 78 -11.59 -5.55 -5.56
CA GLU A 78 -12.44 -6.68 -5.98
C GLU A 78 -11.71 -7.68 -6.85
N LEU A 79 -10.93 -7.23 -7.84
CA LEU A 79 -10.10 -8.13 -8.66
C LEU A 79 -9.14 -8.93 -7.78
N PHE A 80 -8.49 -8.28 -6.82
CA PHE A 80 -7.56 -8.97 -5.93
C PHE A 80 -8.27 -9.92 -4.95
N ARG A 81 -9.46 -9.56 -4.47
CA ARG A 81 -10.31 -10.44 -3.67
C ARG A 81 -10.66 -11.74 -4.43
N LEU A 82 -10.97 -11.63 -5.73
CA LEU A 82 -11.22 -12.80 -6.58
C LEU A 82 -9.96 -13.68 -6.70
N ALA A 83 -8.78 -13.08 -6.81
CA ALA A 83 -7.51 -13.83 -6.88
C ALA A 83 -7.17 -14.56 -5.55
N LEU A 84 -7.63 -14.05 -4.41
CA LEU A 84 -7.49 -14.70 -3.09
C LEU A 84 -8.48 -15.86 -2.89
N GLY A 85 -9.63 -15.86 -3.59
CA GLY A 85 -10.65 -16.90 -3.46
C GLY A 85 -11.34 -16.91 -2.09
N SER A 86 -11.60 -18.10 -1.56
CA SER A 86 -12.40 -18.31 -0.32
C SER A 86 -11.74 -17.82 0.97
N ILE A 87 -10.45 -17.51 0.95
CA ILE A 87 -9.76 -16.98 2.14
C ILE A 87 -10.05 -15.49 2.33
N ALA A 88 -10.42 -14.79 1.26
CA ALA A 88 -10.80 -13.39 1.35
C ALA A 88 -12.18 -13.22 1.97
N VAL A 89 -12.31 -12.17 2.78
CA VAL A 89 -13.62 -11.68 3.22
C VAL A 89 -14.39 -11.17 2.00
N THR A 90 -15.67 -11.49 1.90
CA THR A 90 -16.47 -11.18 0.70
C THR A 90 -16.75 -9.70 0.52
N LYS A 91 -16.82 -8.93 1.61
CA LYS A 91 -17.10 -7.49 1.58
C LYS A 91 -15.81 -6.69 1.54
N ILE A 92 -15.76 -5.70 0.66
CA ILE A 92 -14.73 -4.66 0.63
C ILE A 92 -15.16 -3.54 1.57
N PRO A 93 -14.47 -3.30 2.71
CA PRO A 93 -14.80 -2.19 3.60
C PRO A 93 -14.62 -0.85 2.91
N THR A 94 -15.57 0.05 3.10
CA THR A 94 -15.54 1.43 2.57
C THR A 94 -15.31 2.46 3.67
N MET A 95 -15.31 2.02 4.92
CA MET A 95 -15.01 2.81 6.12
C MET A 95 -14.11 2.03 7.08
N LEU A 96 -13.30 2.75 7.86
CA LEU A 96 -12.44 2.12 8.87
C LEU A 96 -13.24 1.40 9.96
N SER A 97 -14.42 1.90 10.31
CA SER A 97 -15.33 1.26 11.28
C SER A 97 -15.80 -0.11 10.82
N GLU A 98 -15.96 -0.33 9.51
CA GLU A 98 -16.31 -1.64 8.97
C GLU A 98 -15.15 -2.62 9.06
N LEU A 99 -13.91 -2.16 8.86
CA LEU A 99 -12.72 -3.01 8.83
C LEU A 99 -12.57 -3.85 10.09
N ILE A 100 -12.77 -3.27 11.27
CA ILE A 100 -12.59 -3.97 12.56
C ILE A 100 -13.53 -5.16 12.73
N HIS A 101 -14.67 -5.17 12.07
CA HIS A 101 -15.63 -6.26 12.12
C HIS A 101 -15.27 -7.45 11.22
N TYR A 102 -14.38 -7.22 10.23
CA TYR A 102 -14.03 -8.26 9.26
C TYR A 102 -12.67 -8.90 9.51
N VAL A 103 -11.81 -8.26 10.31
CA VAL A 103 -10.47 -8.79 10.60
C VAL A 103 -10.58 -10.01 11.52
N SER A 104 -10.17 -11.17 11.02
CA SER A 104 -10.21 -12.43 11.76
C SER A 104 -9.04 -13.33 11.38
N PRO A 105 -8.61 -14.24 12.29
CA PRO A 105 -7.54 -15.19 12.00
C PRO A 105 -7.85 -16.06 10.78
N GLY A 106 -6.84 -16.29 9.95
CA GLY A 106 -6.96 -17.12 8.75
C GLY A 106 -7.72 -16.48 7.60
N LYS A 107 -8.06 -15.18 7.70
CA LYS A 107 -8.76 -14.44 6.65
C LYS A 107 -7.97 -13.23 6.16
N VAL A 108 -8.26 -12.84 4.92
CA VAL A 108 -7.73 -11.63 4.30
C VAL A 108 -8.86 -10.66 4.05
N VAL A 109 -8.76 -9.46 4.61
CA VAL A 109 -9.65 -8.34 4.26
C VAL A 109 -8.97 -7.53 3.15
N VAL A 110 -9.68 -7.26 2.07
CA VAL A 110 -9.18 -6.43 0.98
C VAL A 110 -9.87 -5.07 1.01
N MET A 111 -9.12 -4.00 0.86
CA MET A 111 -9.63 -2.62 0.83
C MET A 111 -9.12 -1.87 -0.39
N GLY A 112 -9.84 -0.82 -0.78
CA GLY A 112 -9.39 0.26 -1.66
C GLY A 112 -9.26 1.57 -0.90
N GLY A 113 -9.32 2.70 -1.62
CA GLY A 113 -9.37 4.05 -1.05
C GLY A 113 -10.64 4.30 -0.25
N LEU A 114 -10.58 5.22 0.71
CA LEU A 114 -11.68 5.53 1.62
C LEU A 114 -12.35 6.85 1.29
N GLN A 115 -11.59 7.95 1.28
CA GLN A 115 -12.14 9.30 1.09
C GLN A 115 -11.14 10.22 0.37
N PRO A 116 -11.61 11.31 -0.27
CA PRO A 116 -10.76 12.30 -0.90
C PRO A 116 -9.65 12.83 0.02
N GLY A 117 -8.53 13.22 -0.57
CA GLY A 117 -7.36 13.70 0.16
C GLY A 117 -6.53 12.62 0.84
N GLN A 118 -6.91 11.34 0.73
CA GLN A 118 -6.17 10.21 1.28
C GLN A 118 -5.62 9.31 0.17
N SER A 119 -4.32 9.13 0.15
CA SER A 119 -3.69 8.10 -0.69
C SER A 119 -3.96 6.69 -0.12
N THR A 120 -3.76 5.66 -0.94
CA THR A 120 -3.80 4.26 -0.46
C THR A 120 -2.67 3.94 0.53
N ASN A 121 -1.59 4.73 0.57
CA ASN A 121 -0.59 4.65 1.64
C ASN A 121 -1.16 5.14 2.97
N ALA A 122 -1.91 6.26 2.97
CA ALA A 122 -2.59 6.78 4.16
C ALA A 122 -3.66 5.80 4.66
N VAL A 123 -4.45 5.23 3.74
CA VAL A 123 -5.45 4.19 4.08
C VAL A 123 -4.79 2.98 4.73
N ALA A 124 -3.65 2.52 4.20
CA ALA A 124 -2.93 1.39 4.77
C ALA A 124 -2.36 1.70 6.18
N ALA A 125 -1.85 2.91 6.38
CA ALA A 125 -1.39 3.35 7.70
C ALA A 125 -2.56 3.44 8.71
N LEU A 126 -3.73 3.98 8.31
CA LEU A 126 -4.94 4.01 9.14
C LEU A 126 -5.45 2.59 9.45
N ALA A 127 -5.47 1.69 8.45
CA ALA A 127 -5.84 0.31 8.65
C ALA A 127 -4.91 -0.39 9.65
N ALA A 128 -3.60 -0.14 9.54
CA ALA A 128 -2.62 -0.68 10.48
C ALA A 128 -2.80 -0.14 11.90
N GLU A 129 -3.07 1.15 12.04
CA GLU A 129 -3.33 1.79 13.33
C GLU A 129 -4.58 1.21 14.01
N ILE A 130 -5.73 1.19 13.31
CA ILE A 130 -7.00 0.76 13.91
C ILE A 130 -7.03 -0.73 14.24
N THR A 131 -6.36 -1.56 13.45
CA THR A 131 -6.24 -3.00 13.71
C THR A 131 -5.15 -3.35 14.71
N ARG A 132 -4.35 -2.37 15.13
CA ARG A 132 -3.15 -2.57 15.95
C ARG A 132 -2.23 -3.61 15.31
N ALA A 133 -1.88 -3.38 14.06
CA ALA A 133 -1.04 -4.29 13.30
C ALA A 133 0.38 -4.37 13.87
N ASP A 134 0.95 -5.56 13.88
CA ASP A 134 2.35 -5.80 14.28
C ASP A 134 3.32 -5.29 13.21
N LEU A 135 2.87 -5.22 11.94
CA LEU A 135 3.68 -4.80 10.80
C LEU A 135 2.81 -4.21 9.69
N LEU A 136 3.26 -3.09 9.12
CA LEU A 136 2.82 -2.56 7.85
C LEU A 136 3.87 -2.84 6.77
N VAL A 137 3.50 -3.53 5.71
CA VAL A 137 4.34 -3.75 4.52
C VAL A 137 3.83 -2.87 3.40
N ASN A 138 4.65 -1.92 2.95
CA ASN A 138 4.37 -1.14 1.74
C ASN A 138 5.10 -1.80 0.56
N ALA A 139 4.36 -2.58 -0.21
CA ALA A 139 4.86 -3.26 -1.39
C ALA A 139 4.78 -2.33 -2.61
N THR A 140 5.92 -2.09 -3.24
CA THR A 140 6.13 -1.08 -4.27
C THR A 140 6.91 -1.64 -5.45
N ASP A 141 7.12 -0.84 -6.47
CA ASP A 141 7.87 -1.17 -7.70
C ASP A 141 9.39 -0.89 -7.60
N VAL A 142 9.87 -0.61 -6.38
CA VAL A 142 11.31 -0.46 -6.08
C VAL A 142 11.66 -1.28 -4.84
N GLN A 143 12.94 -1.59 -4.66
CA GLN A 143 13.37 -2.51 -3.59
C GLN A 143 13.21 -1.96 -2.17
N GLY A 144 13.03 -0.65 -2.03
CA GLY A 144 12.90 0.02 -0.74
C GLY A 144 12.91 1.53 -0.91
N VAL A 145 13.26 2.26 0.14
CA VAL A 145 13.49 3.71 0.09
C VAL A 145 14.92 3.99 -0.34
N TYR A 146 15.10 4.93 -1.25
CA TYR A 146 16.40 5.33 -1.80
C TYR A 146 16.73 6.78 -1.43
N THR A 147 18.01 7.12 -1.52
CA THR A 147 18.49 8.50 -1.31
C THR A 147 18.02 9.49 -2.38
N ALA A 148 17.61 8.99 -3.55
CA ALA A 148 17.00 9.72 -4.66
C ALA A 148 16.14 8.74 -5.47
N ASP A 149 15.39 9.21 -6.48
CA ASP A 149 14.60 8.33 -7.36
C ASP A 149 15.55 7.42 -8.19
N PRO A 150 15.59 6.09 -7.94
CA PRO A 150 16.51 5.20 -8.64
C PRO A 150 16.24 5.06 -10.14
N LYS A 151 15.06 5.47 -10.61
CA LYS A 151 14.71 5.49 -12.04
C LYS A 151 15.29 6.70 -12.77
N LYS A 152 15.69 7.74 -12.01
CA LYS A 152 16.24 9.00 -12.56
C LYS A 152 17.70 9.21 -12.20
N ASP A 153 18.12 8.75 -11.03
CA ASP A 153 19.49 8.90 -10.55
C ASP A 153 20.13 7.52 -10.35
N PRO A 154 21.05 7.11 -11.25
CA PRO A 154 21.76 5.84 -11.11
C PRO A 154 22.71 5.77 -9.91
N LYS A 155 22.98 6.91 -9.23
CA LYS A 155 23.74 6.96 -7.98
C LYS A 155 22.89 6.81 -6.74
N ALA A 156 21.57 6.72 -6.89
CA ALA A 156 20.65 6.52 -5.77
C ALA A 156 20.97 5.21 -5.03
N LYS A 157 21.11 5.30 -3.70
CA LYS A 157 21.42 4.15 -2.84
C LYS A 157 20.20 3.78 -2.02
N MET A 158 19.87 2.49 -2.00
CA MET A 158 18.81 1.97 -1.12
C MET A 158 19.25 2.08 0.35
N LEU A 159 18.34 2.54 1.19
CA LEU A 159 18.53 2.63 2.62
C LEU A 159 17.99 1.36 3.30
N ARG A 160 18.79 0.73 4.15
CA ARG A 160 18.33 -0.41 4.96
C ARG A 160 17.36 0.02 6.04
N SER A 161 17.60 1.19 6.63
CA SER A 161 16.73 1.82 7.61
C SER A 161 16.69 3.32 7.43
N VAL A 162 15.56 3.94 7.76
CA VAL A 162 15.39 5.39 7.72
C VAL A 162 14.35 5.81 8.78
N SER A 163 14.60 6.93 9.47
CA SER A 163 13.61 7.43 10.45
C SER A 163 12.40 8.04 9.74
N VAL A 164 11.22 7.90 10.35
CA VAL A 164 9.99 8.51 9.86
C VAL A 164 10.12 10.03 9.76
N ASP A 165 10.86 10.66 10.68
CA ASP A 165 11.10 12.11 10.68
C ASP A 165 11.90 12.55 9.46
N LYS A 166 12.89 11.75 9.06
CA LYS A 166 13.66 12.00 7.83
C LYS A 166 12.80 11.85 6.59
N LEU A 167 11.94 10.82 6.54
CA LEU A 167 10.97 10.66 5.45
C LEU A 167 10.01 11.84 5.38
N LEU A 168 9.50 12.32 6.52
CA LEU A 168 8.64 13.49 6.59
C LEU A 168 9.36 14.75 6.11
N SER A 169 10.60 14.97 6.54
CA SER A 169 11.37 16.13 6.08
C SER A 169 11.54 16.13 4.56
N TRP A 170 11.79 14.97 3.95
CA TRP A 170 11.89 14.82 2.51
C TRP A 170 10.56 15.05 1.79
N ALA A 171 9.47 14.50 2.34
CA ALA A 171 8.12 14.67 1.77
C ALA A 171 7.66 16.14 1.81
N MET A 172 8.05 16.90 2.83
CA MET A 172 7.69 18.31 2.98
C MET A 172 8.59 19.26 2.19
N ALA A 173 9.83 18.88 1.90
CA ALA A 173 10.76 19.70 1.14
C ALA A 173 10.42 19.82 -0.38
N GLY A 174 9.46 19.07 -0.86
CA GLY A 174 8.79 19.25 -2.16
C GLY A 174 9.61 19.03 -3.43
N ASP A 175 10.90 19.36 -3.48
CA ASP A 175 11.59 19.55 -4.75
C ASP A 175 12.90 18.79 -4.97
N VAL A 176 13.62 18.37 -3.94
CA VAL A 176 14.99 17.86 -4.15
C VAL A 176 15.05 16.32 -4.12
N TYR A 177 14.25 15.68 -3.28
CA TYR A 177 14.27 14.22 -3.10
C TYR A 177 12.98 13.54 -3.51
N ALA A 178 11.88 14.29 -3.51
CA ALA A 178 10.54 13.75 -3.72
C ALA A 178 10.04 13.87 -5.17
N GLY A 179 10.87 14.07 -6.16
CA GLY A 179 10.46 14.21 -7.56
C GLY A 179 9.39 13.21 -7.99
N LYS A 180 8.16 13.39 -7.52
CA LYS A 180 6.99 12.48 -7.70
C LYS A 180 7.22 11.05 -7.18
N TYR A 181 8.00 10.91 -6.11
CA TYR A 181 8.20 9.60 -5.45
C TYR A 181 6.96 9.30 -4.62
N GLU A 182 5.96 8.67 -5.24
CA GLU A 182 4.65 8.31 -4.65
C GLU A 182 4.73 7.52 -3.34
N LEU A 183 5.93 7.07 -2.97
CA LEU A 183 6.19 6.40 -1.70
C LEU A 183 6.06 7.31 -0.49
N LEU A 184 6.30 8.62 -0.64
CA LEU A 184 6.41 9.57 0.45
C LEU A 184 5.17 10.46 0.53
N ASP A 185 4.04 9.86 0.90
CA ASP A 185 2.82 10.61 1.23
C ASP A 185 2.93 11.20 2.65
N PRO A 186 2.94 12.53 2.81
CA PRO A 186 3.04 13.18 4.12
C PRO A 186 1.95 12.75 5.11
N VAL A 187 0.73 12.52 4.63
CA VAL A 187 -0.40 12.09 5.48
C VAL A 187 -0.14 10.69 6.01
N ALA A 188 0.28 9.75 5.14
CA ALA A 188 0.65 8.40 5.56
C ALA A 188 1.78 8.40 6.59
N LEU A 189 2.84 9.19 6.32
CA LEU A 189 4.00 9.31 7.22
C LEU A 189 3.63 9.89 8.58
N LYS A 190 2.73 10.87 8.65
CA LYS A 190 2.21 11.42 9.92
C LYS A 190 1.42 10.40 10.72
N ILE A 191 0.60 9.57 10.04
CA ILE A 191 -0.12 8.48 10.68
C ILE A 191 0.88 7.42 11.21
N MET A 192 1.86 7.01 10.39
CA MET A 192 2.91 6.09 10.81
C MET A 192 3.68 6.62 12.02
N GLN A 193 4.04 7.92 12.03
CA GLN A 193 4.76 8.58 13.13
C GLN A 193 3.99 8.48 14.44
N ARG A 194 2.70 8.82 14.46
CA ARG A 194 1.88 8.76 15.69
C ARG A 194 1.59 7.34 16.15
N ALA A 195 1.34 6.44 15.20
CA ALA A 195 0.99 5.05 15.50
C ALA A 195 2.21 4.19 15.86
N ARG A 196 3.42 4.60 15.45
CA ARG A 196 4.71 3.90 15.68
C ARG A 196 4.68 2.43 15.26
N ILE A 197 3.88 2.09 14.23
CA ILE A 197 3.76 0.72 13.74
C ILE A 197 5.00 0.39 12.89
N PRO A 198 5.71 -0.70 13.19
CA PRO A 198 6.83 -1.16 12.36
C PRO A 198 6.40 -1.20 10.90
N THR A 199 7.15 -0.52 10.03
CA THR A 199 6.80 -0.40 8.60
C THR A 199 8.00 -0.79 7.75
N ARG A 200 7.77 -1.64 6.74
CA ARG A 200 8.78 -2.00 5.74
C ARG A 200 8.33 -1.62 4.34
N PHE A 201 9.24 -1.04 3.57
CA PHE A 201 9.08 -0.84 2.13
C PHE A 201 9.84 -1.96 1.42
N VAL A 202 9.15 -2.71 0.53
CA VAL A 202 9.73 -3.82 -0.22
C VAL A 202 9.28 -3.81 -1.66
N SER A 203 10.07 -4.42 -2.55
CA SER A 203 9.63 -4.65 -3.93
C SER A 203 8.58 -5.74 -3.98
N MET A 204 7.55 -5.53 -4.81
CA MET A 204 6.56 -6.55 -5.13
C MET A 204 6.78 -7.22 -6.49
N GLU A 205 7.90 -6.93 -7.17
CA GLU A 205 8.28 -7.64 -8.40
C GLU A 205 8.41 -9.15 -8.16
N ASP A 206 8.98 -9.51 -6.99
CA ASP A 206 8.92 -10.87 -6.47
C ASP A 206 7.99 -10.90 -5.24
N PRO A 207 6.82 -11.56 -5.32
CA PRO A 207 5.91 -11.70 -4.20
C PRO A 207 6.52 -12.31 -2.94
N SER A 208 7.60 -13.09 -3.07
CA SER A 208 8.32 -13.68 -1.93
C SER A 208 8.96 -12.64 -1.01
N ASN A 209 9.24 -11.44 -1.52
CA ASN A 209 9.74 -10.32 -0.73
C ASN A 209 8.74 -9.91 0.37
N ILE A 210 7.44 -9.92 0.03
CA ILE A 210 6.39 -9.62 1.01
C ILE A 210 6.36 -10.67 2.10
N THR A 211 6.41 -11.97 1.74
CA THR A 211 6.48 -13.05 2.73
C THR A 211 7.71 -12.93 3.61
N SER A 212 8.85 -12.60 3.01
CA SER A 212 10.10 -12.39 3.75
C SER A 212 9.97 -11.25 4.76
N ALA A 213 9.37 -10.12 4.38
CA ALA A 213 9.09 -9.02 5.29
C ALA A 213 8.12 -9.43 6.40
N LEU A 214 7.02 -10.11 6.07
CA LEU A 214 6.02 -10.60 7.03
C LEU A 214 6.61 -11.59 8.03
N ARG A 215 7.65 -12.33 7.65
CA ARG A 215 8.39 -13.27 8.52
C ARG A 215 9.57 -12.64 9.24
N GLY A 216 9.68 -11.31 9.23
CA GLY A 216 10.72 -10.55 9.96
C GLY A 216 12.11 -10.63 9.35
N ARG A 217 12.27 -11.11 8.11
CA ARG A 217 13.59 -11.12 7.43
C ARG A 217 14.04 -9.71 7.11
N ASP A 218 15.35 -9.48 7.12
CA ASP A 218 15.93 -8.18 6.78
C ASP A 218 15.93 -7.94 5.27
N ILE A 219 14.79 -7.46 4.76
CA ILE A 219 14.58 -7.13 3.34
C ILE A 219 14.00 -5.72 3.20
N GLY A 220 14.36 -5.03 2.13
CA GLY A 220 13.85 -3.69 1.83
C GLY A 220 14.37 -2.63 2.81
N THR A 221 13.53 -1.66 3.13
CA THR A 221 13.81 -0.57 4.07
C THR A 221 12.90 -0.63 5.28
N LEU A 222 13.48 -0.67 6.46
CA LEU A 222 12.76 -0.55 7.74
C LEU A 222 12.59 0.94 8.10
N VAL A 223 11.37 1.34 8.43
CA VAL A 223 11.11 2.67 9.02
C VAL A 223 11.32 2.58 10.52
N SER A 224 12.19 3.43 11.05
CA SER A 224 12.44 3.56 12.48
C SER A 224 11.69 4.75 13.07
N TYR A 225 11.39 4.66 14.36
CA TYR A 225 10.70 5.68 15.14
C TYR A 225 11.61 6.10 16.30
N SER A 226 11.91 7.37 16.40
CA SER A 226 12.63 7.99 17.52
C SER A 226 11.78 8.04 18.79
#